data_a8b28ce74a921a2cd830a36011c487b8
#
_entry.id   a8b28ce74a921a2cd830a36011c487b8
#
_cell.length_a   1.000
_cell.length_b   1.000
_cell.length_c   1.000
_cell.angle_alpha   90.00
_cell.angle_beta   90.00
_cell.angle_gamma   90.00
#
_symmetry.space_group_name_H-M   'P 1'
#
loop_
_entity.id
_entity.type
_entity.pdbx_description
1 polymer ?
#
loop_
_entity_poly.entity_id
_entity_poly.type
_entity_poly.pdbx_seq_one_letter_code
_entity_poly.pdbx_strand_id
1 'polypeptide(L)'
;MAKVVDITSKLEFDGNPKLKIKDKEIEVNADAPTMLKVMNLVGDDPTPKEVITLYNLVFPEESRKVLDDMKLNFADLITVVEAAVSVISGNIETSGEH
;
A
#
# COMPACT_ATOMS: atom_id res chain seq x y z
N MET A 1 40.13 6.72 -2.35
CA MET A 1 39.41 6.19 -1.21
C MET A 1 37.95 6.54 -1.28
N ALA A 2 37.12 5.56 -0.99
CA ALA A 2 35.69 5.79 -1.00
C ALA A 2 35.29 6.60 0.22
N LYS A 3 34.38 7.51 0.01
CA LYS A 3 33.82 8.31 1.09
C LYS A 3 32.52 7.65 1.56
N VAL A 4 32.38 7.49 2.87
CA VAL A 4 31.17 6.93 3.44
C VAL A 4 30.34 8.06 4.03
N VAL A 5 29.10 8.17 3.58
CA VAL A 5 28.19 9.20 4.08
C VAL A 5 27.01 8.47 4.74
N ASP A 6 26.81 8.76 6.01
CA ASP A 6 25.71 8.16 6.77
C ASP A 6 24.46 9.00 6.59
N ILE A 7 23.43 8.41 5.98
CA ILE A 7 22.16 9.10 5.75
C ILE A 7 21.03 8.55 6.60
N THR A 8 21.38 7.74 7.59
CA THR A 8 20.38 7.07 8.42
C THR A 8 19.35 8.05 9.00
N SER A 9 19.83 9.20 9.47
CA SER A 9 18.93 10.17 10.10
C SER A 9 17.99 10.86 9.11
N LYS A 10 18.24 10.70 7.83
CA LYS A 10 17.36 11.27 6.79
C LYS A 10 16.25 10.30 6.39
N LEU A 11 16.30 9.07 6.87
CA LEU A 11 15.36 8.04 6.50
C LEU A 11 14.37 7.82 7.63
N GLU A 12 13.21 7.32 7.26
CA GLU A 12 12.18 6.97 8.23
C GLU A 12 12.00 5.46 8.26
N PHE A 13 12.03 4.91 9.45
CA PHE A 13 11.88 3.47 9.64
C PHE A 13 10.66 3.19 10.52
N ASP A 14 9.57 3.90 10.24
CA ASP A 14 8.38 3.84 11.08
C ASP A 14 7.56 2.58 10.89
N GLY A 15 7.91 1.78 9.90
CA GLY A 15 7.16 0.58 9.62
C GLY A 15 6.05 0.87 8.61
N ASN A 16 5.25 -0.15 8.39
CA ASN A 16 4.21 -0.05 7.37
C ASN A 16 2.99 0.70 7.91
N PRO A 17 2.34 1.51 7.06
CA PRO A 17 1.10 2.15 7.45
C PRO A 17 -0.02 1.13 7.57
N LYS A 18 -1.12 1.55 8.17
CA LYS A 18 -2.28 0.69 8.34
C LYS A 18 -3.53 1.42 7.89
N LEU A 19 -4.44 0.67 7.30
CA LEU A 19 -5.77 1.15 6.99
C LEU A 19 -6.71 0.67 8.08
N LYS A 20 -7.64 1.52 8.49
CA LYS A 20 -8.63 1.11 9.46
C LYS A 20 -9.95 0.85 8.77
N ILE A 21 -10.48 -0.34 8.97
CA ILE A 21 -11.79 -0.73 8.45
C ILE A 21 -12.58 -1.25 9.63
N LYS A 22 -13.60 -0.48 10.04
CA LYS A 22 -14.35 -0.75 11.27
C LYS A 22 -13.37 -0.79 12.44
N ASP A 23 -13.28 -1.89 13.16
CA ASP A 23 -12.38 -2.00 14.30
C ASP A 23 -11.10 -2.75 13.97
N LYS A 24 -10.84 -2.96 12.69
CA LYS A 24 -9.66 -3.71 12.25
C LYS A 24 -8.64 -2.79 11.63
N GLU A 25 -7.38 -3.05 11.92
CA GLU A 25 -6.27 -2.33 11.29
C GLU A 25 -5.58 -3.28 10.33
N ILE A 26 -5.47 -2.85 9.08
CA ILE A 26 -4.94 -3.67 8.00
C ILE A 26 -3.61 -3.09 7.57
N GLU A 27 -2.55 -3.83 7.80
CA GLU A 27 -1.20 -3.38 7.42
C GLU A 27 -1.04 -3.38 5.92
N VAL A 28 -0.34 -2.37 5.40
CA VAL A 28 -0.09 -2.19 3.97
C VAL A 28 1.41 -2.18 3.74
N ASN A 29 1.89 -2.95 2.77
CA ASN A 29 3.31 -2.95 2.43
C ASN A 29 3.68 -1.63 1.76
N ALA A 30 4.61 -0.90 2.38
CA ALA A 30 5.00 0.42 1.86
C ALA A 30 6.50 0.51 1.60
N ASP A 31 7.18 -0.62 1.50
CA ASP A 31 8.59 -0.63 1.18
C ASP A 31 8.82 -0.22 -0.28
N ALA A 32 10.02 0.27 -0.57
CA ALA A 32 10.32 0.80 -1.90
C ALA A 32 10.18 -0.25 -3.00
N PRO A 33 10.66 -1.48 -2.84
CA PRO A 33 10.46 -2.48 -3.89
C PRO A 33 9.00 -2.71 -4.24
N THR A 34 8.12 -2.77 -3.22
CA THR A 34 6.69 -2.91 -3.46
C THR A 34 6.16 -1.70 -4.22
N MET A 35 6.57 -0.51 -3.80
CA MET A 35 6.13 0.73 -4.43
C MET A 35 6.52 0.78 -5.91
N LEU A 36 7.74 0.36 -6.22
CA LEU A 36 8.18 0.35 -7.60
C LEU A 36 7.33 -0.59 -8.46
N LYS A 37 6.96 -1.74 -7.92
CA LYS A 37 6.10 -2.66 -8.63
C LYS A 37 4.71 -2.09 -8.81
N VAL A 38 4.19 -1.43 -7.79
CA VAL A 38 2.88 -0.80 -7.86
C VAL A 38 2.86 0.28 -8.94
N MET A 39 3.88 1.12 -8.97
CA MET A 39 3.96 2.18 -9.96
C MET A 39 3.97 1.65 -11.38
N ASN A 40 4.53 0.48 -11.57
CA ASN A 40 4.58 -0.16 -12.87
C ASN A 40 3.23 -0.67 -13.33
N LEU A 41 2.34 -0.95 -12.38
CA LEU A 41 1.03 -1.54 -12.68
C LEU A 41 -0.09 -0.53 -12.71
N VAL A 42 0.05 0.56 -11.95
CA VAL A 42 -1.04 1.52 -11.82
C VAL A 42 -1.20 2.30 -13.12
N GLY A 43 -2.39 2.24 -13.68
CA GLY A 43 -2.78 3.04 -14.82
C GLY A 43 -4.08 3.74 -14.50
N ASP A 44 -4.69 4.31 -15.52
CA ASP A 44 -5.94 5.03 -15.33
C ASP A 44 -7.08 4.08 -14.95
N ASP A 45 -7.12 2.93 -15.61
CA ASP A 45 -8.19 1.96 -15.38
C ASP A 45 -7.58 0.58 -15.24
N PRO A 46 -7.21 0.18 -14.04
CA PRO A 46 -6.61 -1.14 -13.88
C PRO A 46 -7.59 -2.25 -14.26
N THR A 47 -7.08 -3.24 -14.94
CA THR A 47 -7.88 -4.42 -15.28
C THR A 47 -8.10 -5.25 -14.02
N PRO A 48 -9.10 -6.14 -14.03
CA PRO A 48 -9.28 -7.03 -12.87
C PRO A 48 -8.03 -7.82 -12.53
N LYS A 49 -7.28 -8.22 -13.53
CA LYS A 49 -6.02 -8.94 -13.29
C LYS A 49 -5.01 -8.07 -12.54
N GLU A 50 -4.94 -6.80 -12.91
CA GLU A 50 -4.05 -5.87 -12.24
C GLU A 50 -4.49 -5.60 -10.80
N VAL A 51 -5.80 -5.55 -10.57
CA VAL A 51 -6.31 -5.38 -9.22
C VAL A 51 -5.89 -6.56 -8.33
N ILE A 52 -5.97 -7.77 -8.85
CA ILE A 52 -5.54 -8.95 -8.12
C ILE A 52 -4.05 -8.86 -7.80
N THR A 53 -3.24 -8.45 -8.78
CA THR A 53 -1.81 -8.30 -8.56
C THR A 53 -1.51 -7.24 -7.52
N LEU A 54 -2.20 -6.10 -7.59
CA LEU A 54 -2.03 -5.05 -6.59
C LEU A 54 -2.40 -5.53 -5.20
N TYR A 55 -3.53 -6.25 -5.10
CA TYR A 55 -3.97 -6.78 -3.83
C TYR A 55 -2.88 -7.64 -3.19
N ASN A 56 -2.27 -8.51 -3.99
CA ASN A 56 -1.23 -9.41 -3.48
C ASN A 56 0.07 -8.66 -3.15
N LEU A 57 0.35 -7.56 -3.85
CA LEU A 57 1.56 -6.79 -3.60
C LEU A 57 1.45 -5.91 -2.37
N VAL A 58 0.33 -5.20 -2.24
CA VAL A 58 0.22 -4.17 -1.20
C VAL A 58 -0.21 -4.70 0.15
N PHE A 59 -0.79 -5.89 0.20
CA PHE A 59 -1.23 -6.46 1.47
C PHE A 59 -0.40 -7.70 1.80
N PRO A 60 0.26 -7.73 2.98
CA PRO A 60 0.91 -8.96 3.42
C PRO A 60 -0.13 -10.04 3.68
N GLU A 61 0.34 -11.27 3.79
CA GLU A 61 -0.55 -12.43 3.89
C GLU A 61 -1.54 -12.30 5.03
N GLU A 62 -1.10 -11.80 6.18
CA GLU A 62 -1.99 -11.66 7.33
C GLU A 62 -3.09 -10.65 7.06
N SER A 63 -2.75 -9.57 6.37
CA SER A 63 -3.76 -8.57 6.01
C SER A 63 -4.77 -9.15 5.04
N ARG A 64 -4.30 -9.95 4.08
CA ARG A 64 -5.20 -10.57 3.11
C ARG A 64 -6.16 -11.54 3.79
N LYS A 65 -5.68 -12.25 4.80
CA LYS A 65 -6.56 -13.14 5.56
C LYS A 65 -7.69 -12.37 6.23
N VAL A 66 -7.36 -11.23 6.84
CA VAL A 66 -8.38 -10.41 7.48
C VAL A 66 -9.38 -9.90 6.47
N LEU A 67 -8.88 -9.42 5.33
CA LEU A 67 -9.77 -8.91 4.28
C LEU A 67 -10.64 -10.03 3.70
N ASP A 68 -10.07 -11.21 3.51
CA ASP A 68 -10.85 -12.35 3.02
C ASP A 68 -11.98 -12.70 3.98
N ASP A 69 -11.70 -12.65 5.27
CA ASP A 69 -12.71 -12.97 6.29
C ASP A 69 -13.84 -11.94 6.33
N MET A 70 -13.58 -10.73 5.89
CA MET A 70 -14.60 -9.69 5.85
C MET A 70 -15.64 -9.91 4.77
N LYS A 71 -15.32 -10.74 3.77
CA LYS A 71 -16.26 -11.06 2.69
C LYS A 71 -16.75 -9.81 1.97
N LEU A 72 -15.82 -8.91 1.65
CA LEU A 72 -16.16 -7.69 0.93
C LEU A 72 -16.64 -8.03 -0.48
N ASN A 73 -17.57 -7.22 -1.01
CA ASN A 73 -17.89 -7.37 -2.42
C ASN A 73 -16.74 -6.79 -3.26
N PHE A 74 -16.79 -7.04 -4.55
CA PHE A 74 -15.66 -6.66 -5.42
C PHE A 74 -15.45 -5.15 -5.47
N ALA A 75 -16.54 -4.38 -5.50
CA ALA A 75 -16.42 -2.92 -5.55
C ALA A 75 -15.73 -2.39 -4.29
N ASP A 76 -16.09 -2.94 -3.14
CA ASP A 76 -15.47 -2.53 -1.89
C ASP A 76 -14.02 -2.95 -1.83
N LEU A 77 -13.69 -4.12 -2.36
CA LEU A 77 -12.30 -4.56 -2.40
C LEU A 77 -11.47 -3.63 -3.26
N ILE A 78 -11.99 -3.20 -4.41
CA ILE A 78 -11.28 -2.24 -5.25
C ILE A 78 -11.03 -0.95 -4.47
N THR A 79 -12.03 -0.48 -3.73
CA THR A 79 -11.88 0.73 -2.91
C THR A 79 -10.75 0.57 -1.90
N VAL A 80 -10.68 -0.60 -1.26
CA VAL A 80 -9.63 -0.88 -0.29
C VAL A 80 -8.26 -0.88 -0.95
N VAL A 81 -8.15 -1.51 -2.11
CA VAL A 81 -6.87 -1.56 -2.84
C VAL A 81 -6.45 -0.15 -3.25
N GLU A 82 -7.39 0.66 -3.74
CA GLU A 82 -7.09 2.04 -4.12
C GLU A 82 -6.63 2.86 -2.93
N ALA A 83 -7.27 2.67 -1.78
CA ALA A 83 -6.86 3.37 -0.56
C ALA A 83 -5.44 2.96 -0.17
N ALA A 84 -5.11 1.69 -0.28
CA ALA A 84 -3.78 1.22 0.05
C ALA A 84 -2.73 1.84 -0.88
N VAL A 85 -3.02 1.87 -2.18
CA VAL A 85 -2.10 2.48 -3.14
C VAL A 85 -1.91 3.96 -2.83
N SER A 86 -2.98 4.66 -2.50
CA SER A 86 -2.88 6.07 -2.12
C SER A 86 -1.99 6.29 -0.92
N VAL A 87 -2.16 5.46 0.09
CA VAL A 87 -1.39 5.61 1.33
C VAL A 87 0.10 5.42 1.05
N ILE A 88 0.46 4.42 0.26
CA ILE A 88 1.88 4.13 0.05
C ILE A 88 2.51 5.05 -0.99
N SER A 89 1.72 5.62 -1.90
CA SER A 89 2.30 6.47 -2.94
C SER A 89 2.40 7.93 -2.50
N GLY A 90 1.75 8.26 -1.46
CA GLY A 90 1.88 9.56 -1.18
C GLY A 90 1.48 10.00 0.00
N ASN A 91 1.39 9.54 0.06
CA ASN A 91 1.20 10.19 0.83
C ASN A 91 0.76 11.36 0.48
N ILE A 92 0.82 11.37 -0.41
CA ILE A 92 0.44 12.29 -0.92
C ILE A 92 -0.74 13.03 -0.55
N GLU A 93 -0.98 12.97 -0.23
CA GLU A 93 -1.65 13.60 -0.02
C GLU A 93 -2.10 13.89 0.80
N THR A 94 -1.89 13.81 1.07
CA THR A 94 -2.18 14.05 1.56
C THR A 94 -2.31 14.84 2.00
N SER A 95 -2.07 15.11 1.87
CA SER A 95 -2.19 15.77 2.24
C SER A 95 -2.88 16.46 2.33
N GLY A 96 -3.14 16.56 2.24
CA GLY A 96 -3.83 17.11 2.39
C GLY A 96 -4.38 17.66 2.66
N GLU A 97 -4.52 17.94 2.61
CA GLU A 97 -5.05 18.46 2.92
C GLU A 97 -5.58 18.87 2.89
N HIS A 98 -5.65 18.97 2.69
CA HIS A 98 -6.20 19.43 2.73
C HIS A 98 -6.65 19.69 2.92
#